data_21306d5932b133194252075865b320b9
#
_entry.id   21306d5932b133194252075865b320b9
#
_cell.length_a   1.000
_cell.length_b   1.000
_cell.length_c   1.000
_cell.angle_alpha   90.00
_cell.angle_beta   90.00
_cell.angle_gamma   90.00
#
_symmetry.space_group_name_H-M   'P 1'
#
loop_
_entity.id
_entity.type
_entity.pdbx_description
1 polymer ?
#
loop_
_entity_poly.entity_id
_entity_poly.type
_entity_poly.pdbx_seq_one_letter_code
_entity_poly.pdbx_strand_id
1 'polypeptide(L)'
;MKKKISNTNKNFGFTIIETLFGISIFVIVVMLLTLFSRNVWIYNSFITGGLADTDAGRTVLKTLTSEIRTASTANNGSYPIAEATTTSFTFYSDIDDDGLKEKVRYFLSGASLQKGVIKPTGTPLTYNSINEKTTTLIDALTNSLLFEYYDTSYEGTTSPLSSPINIPNIRLVKVTIVIDKDPNRSPLPMTFSTQVSVRNLKDNL
;
A
#
# COMPACT_ATOMS: atom_id res chain seq x y z
N MET A 1 85.67 -27.42 -27.02
CA MET A 1 85.38 -26.53 -25.90
C MET A 1 83.92 -26.06 -26.00
N LYS A 2 82.99 -26.58 -25.16
CA LYS A 2 81.59 -26.10 -25.11
C LYS A 2 81.50 -25.06 -24.00
N LYS A 3 81.11 -23.79 -24.35
CA LYS A 3 80.89 -22.67 -23.45
C LYS A 3 79.52 -22.82 -22.79
N LYS A 4 79.49 -23.11 -21.48
CA LYS A 4 78.28 -23.23 -20.66
C LYS A 4 77.79 -21.83 -20.40
N ILE A 5 76.64 -21.44 -21.01
CA ILE A 5 75.96 -20.19 -20.73
C ILE A 5 75.18 -20.38 -19.42
N SER A 6 75.63 -19.72 -18.35
CA SER A 6 74.98 -19.70 -17.09
C SER A 6 73.82 -18.66 -17.18
N ASN A 7 72.59 -19.16 -17.19
CA ASN A 7 71.41 -18.32 -17.14
C ASN A 7 71.14 -17.94 -15.66
N THR A 8 71.60 -16.80 -15.22
CA THR A 8 71.33 -16.26 -13.88
C THR A 8 69.97 -15.63 -13.88
N ASN A 9 68.94 -16.36 -13.41
CA ASN A 9 67.64 -15.81 -13.08
C ASN A 9 67.83 -14.77 -11.97
N LYS A 10 67.76 -13.49 -12.31
CA LYS A 10 67.70 -12.38 -11.33
C LYS A 10 66.31 -12.36 -10.71
N ASN A 11 66.20 -12.90 -9.52
CA ASN A 11 64.99 -12.72 -8.72
C ASN A 11 64.98 -11.27 -8.19
N PHE A 12 64.13 -10.43 -8.78
CA PHE A 12 63.89 -9.09 -8.27
C PHE A 12 62.87 -9.21 -7.11
N GLY A 13 63.31 -8.96 -5.89
CA GLY A 13 62.44 -8.81 -4.73
C GLY A 13 61.86 -7.42 -4.68
N PHE A 14 60.61 -7.29 -4.17
CA PHE A 14 60.00 -6.00 -3.93
C PHE A 14 60.76 -5.20 -2.89
N THR A 15 60.89 -3.90 -3.11
CA THR A 15 61.48 -2.98 -2.12
C THR A 15 60.43 -2.64 -1.04
N ILE A 16 60.89 -2.31 0.16
CA ILE A 16 59.99 -1.92 1.27
C ILE A 16 59.11 -0.73 0.87
N ILE A 17 59.66 0.22 0.12
CA ILE A 17 58.92 1.38 -0.36
C ILE A 17 57.80 1.01 -1.34
N GLU A 18 58.04 0.06 -2.23
CA GLU A 18 57.09 -0.44 -3.21
C GLU A 18 55.91 -1.19 -2.55
N THR A 19 56.19 -2.00 -1.54
CA THR A 19 55.13 -2.65 -0.73
C THR A 19 54.29 -1.64 0.05
N LEU A 20 54.92 -0.58 0.56
CA LEU A 20 54.22 0.48 1.29
C LEU A 20 53.28 1.28 0.37
N PHE A 21 53.72 1.60 -0.85
CA PHE A 21 52.86 2.19 -1.88
C PHE A 21 51.73 1.25 -2.30
N GLY A 22 52.00 -0.02 -2.51
CA GLY A 22 51.00 -1.01 -2.83
C GLY A 22 49.90 -1.14 -1.77
N ILE A 23 50.28 -1.18 -0.50
CA ILE A 23 49.32 -1.23 0.62
C ILE A 23 48.52 0.05 0.68
N SER A 24 49.14 1.23 0.51
CA SER A 24 48.38 2.50 0.56
C SER A 24 47.33 2.62 -0.54
N ILE A 25 47.68 2.23 -1.78
CA ILE A 25 46.73 2.18 -2.90
C ILE A 25 45.61 1.18 -2.61
N PHE A 26 45.95 -0.01 -2.10
CA PHE A 26 44.97 -1.03 -1.74
C PHE A 26 43.95 -0.53 -0.72
N VAL A 27 44.43 0.16 0.35
CA VAL A 27 43.55 0.74 1.39
C VAL A 27 42.61 1.77 0.77
N ILE A 28 43.09 2.64 -0.13
CA ILE A 28 42.26 3.62 -0.83
C ILE A 28 41.19 2.93 -1.66
N VAL A 29 41.54 1.90 -2.43
CA VAL A 29 40.57 1.16 -3.25
C VAL A 29 39.52 0.47 -2.38
N VAL A 30 39.92 -0.18 -1.28
CA VAL A 30 38.96 -0.80 -0.35
C VAL A 30 38.04 0.22 0.24
N MET A 31 38.54 1.40 0.63
CA MET A 31 37.70 2.50 1.16
C MET A 31 36.67 2.98 0.13
N LEU A 32 37.07 3.17 -1.13
CA LEU A 32 36.16 3.57 -2.21
C LEU A 32 35.10 2.51 -2.48
N LEU A 33 35.48 1.22 -2.51
CA LEU A 33 34.54 0.12 -2.68
C LEU A 33 33.53 0.04 -1.53
N THR A 34 33.97 0.28 -0.29
CA THR A 34 33.10 0.27 0.88
C THR A 34 32.07 1.41 0.82
N LEU A 35 32.50 2.63 0.45
CA LEU A 35 31.61 3.77 0.26
C LEU A 35 30.60 3.52 -0.86
N PHE A 36 31.03 2.97 -1.98
CA PHE A 36 30.16 2.59 -3.10
C PHE A 36 29.12 1.54 -2.67
N SER A 37 29.57 0.48 -2.01
CA SER A 37 28.71 -0.59 -1.51
C SER A 37 27.62 -0.07 -0.58
N ARG A 38 27.97 0.84 0.34
CA ARG A 38 27.02 1.49 1.25
C ARG A 38 25.94 2.26 0.48
N ASN A 39 26.32 3.01 -0.56
CA ASN A 39 25.37 3.74 -1.38
C ASN A 39 24.42 2.79 -2.13
N VAL A 40 24.94 1.71 -2.71
CA VAL A 40 24.12 0.70 -3.39
C VAL A 40 23.09 0.09 -2.43
N TRP A 41 23.47 -0.23 -1.19
CA TRP A 41 22.55 -0.74 -0.17
C TRP A 41 21.43 0.24 0.16
N ILE A 42 21.76 1.52 0.34
CA ILE A 42 20.78 2.57 0.62
C ILE A 42 19.79 2.72 -0.53
N TYR A 43 20.27 2.79 -1.78
CA TYR A 43 19.40 2.90 -2.95
C TYR A 43 18.53 1.65 -3.17
N ASN A 44 19.08 0.46 -2.95
CA ASN A 44 18.33 -0.78 -3.11
C ASN A 44 17.18 -0.88 -2.09
N SER A 45 17.43 -0.55 -0.82
CA SER A 45 16.38 -0.55 0.21
C SER A 45 15.28 0.47 -0.09
N PHE A 46 15.65 1.64 -0.62
CA PHE A 46 14.74 2.69 -1.07
C PHE A 46 13.82 2.22 -2.20
N ILE A 47 14.38 1.63 -3.25
CA ILE A 47 13.62 1.17 -4.42
C ILE A 47 12.71 0.00 -4.04
N THR A 48 13.22 -0.97 -3.31
CA THR A 48 12.47 -2.18 -2.93
C THR A 48 11.30 -1.84 -1.99
N GLY A 49 11.52 -0.95 -1.01
CA GLY A 49 10.48 -0.49 -0.11
C GLY A 49 9.36 0.25 -0.87
N GLY A 50 9.73 1.22 -1.71
CA GLY A 50 8.76 2.00 -2.49
C GLY A 50 7.92 1.16 -3.46
N LEU A 51 8.51 0.14 -4.10
CA LEU A 51 7.77 -0.77 -4.98
C LEU A 51 6.74 -1.62 -4.21
N ALA A 52 7.13 -2.18 -3.07
CA ALA A 52 6.23 -2.99 -2.24
C ALA A 52 5.03 -2.17 -1.73
N ASP A 53 5.24 -0.93 -1.33
CA ASP A 53 4.17 -0.04 -0.86
C ASP A 53 3.26 0.39 -2.00
N THR A 54 3.81 0.61 -3.19
CA THR A 54 3.05 0.91 -4.41
C THR A 54 2.12 -0.25 -4.78
N ASP A 55 2.61 -1.47 -4.78
CA ASP A 55 1.82 -2.65 -5.12
C ASP A 55 0.74 -2.93 -4.07
N ALA A 56 1.06 -2.79 -2.79
CA ALA A 56 0.09 -2.94 -1.71
C ALA A 56 -1.03 -1.90 -1.82
N GLY A 57 -0.71 -0.62 -1.99
CA GLY A 57 -1.67 0.47 -2.13
C GLY A 57 -2.60 0.27 -3.33
N ARG A 58 -2.05 -0.07 -4.49
CA ARG A 58 -2.83 -0.32 -5.71
C ARG A 58 -3.74 -1.54 -5.58
N THR A 59 -3.24 -2.63 -5.01
CA THR A 59 -4.01 -3.87 -4.84
C THR A 59 -5.20 -3.64 -3.92
N VAL A 60 -4.99 -2.98 -2.79
CA VAL A 60 -6.06 -2.68 -1.84
C VAL A 60 -7.11 -1.76 -2.45
N LEU A 61 -6.72 -0.67 -3.13
CA LEU A 61 -7.68 0.21 -3.79
C LEU A 61 -8.45 -0.49 -4.90
N LYS A 62 -7.82 -1.39 -5.65
CA LYS A 62 -8.50 -2.18 -6.70
C LYS A 62 -9.56 -3.09 -6.08
N THR A 63 -9.23 -3.83 -5.03
CA THR A 63 -10.17 -4.72 -4.33
C THR A 63 -11.33 -3.91 -3.72
N LEU A 64 -11.03 -2.85 -2.97
CA LEU A 64 -12.01 -1.98 -2.37
C LEU A 64 -12.94 -1.36 -3.41
N THR A 65 -12.40 -0.86 -4.53
CA THR A 65 -13.21 -0.32 -5.64
C THR A 65 -14.14 -1.37 -6.25
N SER A 66 -13.65 -2.60 -6.44
CA SER A 66 -14.46 -3.71 -6.97
C SER A 66 -15.62 -4.03 -6.05
N GLU A 67 -15.36 -4.16 -4.75
CA GLU A 67 -16.37 -4.51 -3.76
C GLU A 67 -17.39 -3.39 -3.53
N ILE A 68 -16.96 -2.11 -3.48
CA ILE A 68 -17.90 -0.97 -3.41
C ILE A 68 -18.80 -0.91 -4.65
N ARG A 69 -18.24 -1.16 -5.83
CA ARG A 69 -19.01 -1.11 -7.09
C ARG A 69 -20.15 -2.13 -7.11
N THR A 70 -19.97 -3.30 -6.48
CA THR A 70 -20.96 -4.38 -6.41
C THR A 70 -21.87 -4.26 -5.19
N ALA A 71 -21.72 -3.21 -4.37
CA ALA A 71 -22.59 -2.98 -3.22
C ALA A 71 -24.08 -2.98 -3.61
N SER A 72 -24.88 -3.72 -2.85
CA SER A 72 -26.31 -3.94 -3.13
C SER A 72 -27.10 -4.09 -1.84
N THR A 73 -28.44 -4.10 -1.95
CA THR A 73 -29.32 -4.35 -0.81
C THR A 73 -28.96 -5.65 -0.10
N ALA A 74 -28.85 -5.58 1.22
CA ALA A 74 -28.53 -6.72 2.07
C ALA A 74 -29.60 -7.82 1.99
N ASN A 75 -29.27 -9.05 2.38
CA ASN A 75 -30.21 -10.17 2.37
C ASN A 75 -31.37 -10.01 3.37
N ASN A 76 -31.25 -9.13 4.36
CA ASN A 76 -32.32 -8.75 5.28
C ASN A 76 -33.12 -7.51 4.83
N GLY A 77 -32.87 -6.99 3.61
CA GLY A 77 -33.54 -5.81 3.06
C GLY A 77 -32.94 -4.48 3.45
N SER A 78 -31.82 -4.45 4.20
CA SER A 78 -31.15 -3.18 4.56
C SER A 78 -30.56 -2.48 3.33
N TYR A 79 -30.47 -1.14 3.41
CA TYR A 79 -29.91 -0.30 2.35
C TYR A 79 -28.45 -0.68 2.02
N PRO A 80 -27.99 -0.56 0.77
CA PRO A 80 -26.65 -0.98 0.35
C PRO A 80 -25.50 -0.42 1.16
N ILE A 81 -25.62 0.80 1.68
CA ILE A 81 -24.63 1.45 2.54
C ILE A 81 -25.20 1.47 3.96
N ALA A 82 -24.49 0.87 4.90
CA ALA A 82 -24.90 0.81 6.31
C ALA A 82 -24.33 1.98 7.14
N GLU A 83 -23.12 2.44 6.81
CA GLU A 83 -22.44 3.52 7.52
C GLU A 83 -21.46 4.24 6.58
N ALA A 84 -21.38 5.57 6.70
CA ALA A 84 -20.45 6.39 5.96
C ALA A 84 -19.90 7.50 6.87
N THR A 85 -18.61 7.40 7.19
CA THR A 85 -17.84 8.42 7.90
C THR A 85 -16.55 8.70 7.14
N THR A 86 -15.80 9.69 7.52
CA THR A 86 -14.50 10.00 6.90
C THR A 86 -13.43 8.95 7.17
N THR A 87 -13.59 8.12 8.20
CA THR A 87 -12.63 7.09 8.64
C THR A 87 -13.15 5.66 8.48
N SER A 88 -14.45 5.48 8.23
CA SER A 88 -15.10 4.17 8.11
C SER A 88 -16.16 4.19 7.02
N PHE A 89 -16.21 3.12 6.22
CA PHE A 89 -17.25 2.91 5.23
C PHE A 89 -17.74 1.47 5.28
N THR A 90 -19.06 1.30 5.53
CA THR A 90 -19.69 -0.01 5.69
C THR A 90 -20.82 -0.19 4.66
N PHE A 91 -20.76 -1.27 3.92
CA PHE A 91 -21.71 -1.59 2.84
C PHE A 91 -21.99 -3.10 2.78
N TYR A 92 -22.94 -3.51 1.94
CA TYR A 92 -23.26 -4.91 1.71
C TYR A 92 -22.87 -5.29 0.28
N SER A 93 -22.12 -6.38 0.14
CA SER A 93 -21.67 -6.91 -1.15
C SER A 93 -21.41 -8.41 -1.03
N ASP A 94 -21.71 -9.16 -2.08
CA ASP A 94 -21.31 -10.56 -2.22
C ASP A 94 -19.84 -10.58 -2.66
N ILE A 95 -18.93 -10.84 -1.72
CA ILE A 95 -17.48 -10.75 -1.95
C ILE A 95 -16.83 -12.09 -2.20
N ASP A 96 -17.55 -13.20 -2.00
CA ASP A 96 -17.06 -14.55 -2.23
C ASP A 96 -17.93 -15.35 -3.23
N ASP A 97 -18.87 -14.66 -3.91
CA ASP A 97 -19.75 -15.20 -4.96
C ASP A 97 -20.60 -16.41 -4.49
N ASP A 98 -20.97 -16.47 -3.20
CA ASP A 98 -21.84 -17.51 -2.64
C ASP A 98 -23.33 -17.18 -2.74
N GLY A 99 -23.67 -15.99 -3.24
CA GLY A 99 -25.03 -15.47 -3.42
C GLY A 99 -25.58 -14.76 -2.19
N LEU A 100 -24.88 -14.78 -1.07
CA LEU A 100 -25.20 -14.00 0.12
C LEU A 100 -24.34 -12.72 0.15
N LYS A 101 -24.91 -11.64 0.67
CA LYS A 101 -24.15 -10.38 0.79
C LYS A 101 -23.58 -10.27 2.18
N GLU A 102 -22.27 -10.16 2.27
CA GLU A 102 -21.57 -9.84 3.49
C GLU A 102 -21.76 -8.37 3.84
N LYS A 103 -21.77 -8.06 5.15
CA LYS A 103 -21.56 -6.71 5.65
C LYS A 103 -20.05 -6.46 5.70
N VAL A 104 -19.56 -5.62 4.80
CA VAL A 104 -18.15 -5.29 4.63
C VAL A 104 -17.88 -3.91 5.21
N ARG A 105 -16.88 -3.79 6.07
CA ARG A 105 -16.45 -2.54 6.67
C ARG A 105 -14.97 -2.29 6.39
N TYR A 106 -14.67 -1.16 5.77
CA TYR A 106 -13.31 -0.64 5.67
C TYR A 106 -13.14 0.51 6.65
N PHE A 107 -12.12 0.47 7.48
CA PHE A 107 -11.95 1.47 8.53
C PHE A 107 -10.50 1.69 8.91
N LEU A 108 -10.22 2.91 9.40
CA LEU A 108 -8.93 3.29 9.95
C LEU A 108 -8.85 2.83 11.42
N SER A 109 -7.81 2.09 11.76
CA SER A 109 -7.48 1.68 13.13
C SER A 109 -6.04 2.04 13.44
N GLY A 110 -5.84 3.12 14.20
CA GLY A 110 -4.51 3.72 14.36
C GLY A 110 -3.95 4.17 13.02
N ALA A 111 -2.79 3.67 12.64
CA ALA A 111 -2.14 3.93 11.35
C ALA A 111 -2.37 2.80 10.33
N SER A 112 -3.43 1.99 10.48
CA SER A 112 -3.69 0.84 9.61
C SER A 112 -5.07 0.91 8.97
N LEU A 113 -5.16 0.58 7.69
CA LEU A 113 -6.43 0.30 7.02
C LEU A 113 -6.81 -1.16 7.28
N GLN A 114 -7.98 -1.35 7.87
CA GLN A 114 -8.52 -2.67 8.17
C GLN A 114 -9.81 -2.93 7.41
N LYS A 115 -10.06 -4.21 7.12
CA LYS A 115 -11.31 -4.72 6.55
C LYS A 115 -11.96 -5.67 7.54
N GLY A 116 -13.20 -5.37 7.92
CA GLY A 116 -14.08 -6.25 8.69
C GLY A 116 -15.13 -6.87 7.78
N VAL A 117 -15.41 -8.15 7.95
CA VAL A 117 -16.41 -8.90 7.18
C VAL A 117 -17.32 -9.66 8.13
N ILE A 118 -18.63 -9.51 7.98
CA ILE A 118 -19.65 -10.26 8.69
C ILE A 118 -20.51 -11.00 7.68
N LYS A 119 -20.48 -12.34 7.72
CA LYS A 119 -21.42 -13.17 6.94
C LYS A 119 -22.81 -13.18 7.60
N PRO A 120 -23.88 -13.11 6.80
CA PRO A 120 -25.22 -13.23 7.33
C PRO A 120 -25.48 -14.64 7.90
N THR A 121 -26.17 -14.72 9.03
CA THR A 121 -26.48 -15.99 9.70
C THR A 121 -27.91 -15.98 10.25
N GLY A 122 -28.48 -17.16 10.46
CA GLY A 122 -29.80 -17.32 11.08
C GLY A 122 -30.97 -17.33 10.10
N THR A 123 -32.17 -17.51 10.64
CA THR A 123 -33.44 -17.45 9.90
C THR A 123 -34.45 -16.69 10.77
N PRO A 124 -34.76 -15.42 10.42
CA PRO A 124 -34.28 -14.64 9.28
C PRO A 124 -32.78 -14.30 9.34
N LEU A 125 -32.19 -14.01 8.17
CA LEU A 125 -30.77 -13.64 8.08
C LEU A 125 -30.46 -12.34 8.82
N THR A 126 -29.42 -12.37 9.65
CA THR A 126 -28.95 -11.23 10.45
C THR A 126 -27.43 -11.09 10.39
N TYR A 127 -26.91 -9.89 10.67
CA TYR A 127 -25.49 -9.57 10.70
C TYR A 127 -25.05 -9.30 12.14
N ASN A 128 -24.53 -10.31 12.81
CA ASN A 128 -24.06 -10.19 14.19
C ASN A 128 -22.60 -9.68 14.21
N SER A 129 -22.39 -8.52 14.85
CA SER A 129 -21.05 -7.89 14.95
C SER A 129 -20.02 -8.74 15.71
N ILE A 130 -20.47 -9.66 16.57
CA ILE A 130 -19.57 -10.59 17.28
C ILE A 130 -18.83 -11.51 16.28
N ASN A 131 -19.44 -11.78 15.12
CA ASN A 131 -18.88 -12.64 14.09
C ASN A 131 -17.99 -11.86 13.08
N GLU A 132 -17.68 -10.59 13.33
CA GLU A 132 -16.83 -9.80 12.44
C GLU A 132 -15.42 -10.37 12.40
N LYS A 133 -14.98 -10.75 11.19
CA LYS A 133 -13.59 -11.13 10.92
C LYS A 133 -12.83 -9.93 10.40
N THR A 134 -11.86 -9.47 11.15
CA THR A 134 -11.05 -8.30 10.80
C THR A 134 -9.70 -8.70 10.25
N THR A 135 -9.27 -8.06 9.17
CA THR A 135 -7.97 -8.26 8.53
C THR A 135 -7.32 -6.90 8.28
N THR A 136 -6.05 -6.77 8.64
CA THR A 136 -5.24 -5.59 8.29
C THR A 136 -4.81 -5.68 6.83
N LEU A 137 -5.06 -4.62 6.06
CA LEU A 137 -4.74 -4.56 4.63
C LEU A 137 -3.47 -3.76 4.36
N ILE A 138 -3.30 -2.62 5.03
CA ILE A 138 -2.15 -1.73 4.90
C ILE A 138 -1.84 -1.14 6.26
N ASP A 139 -0.56 -1.07 6.58
CA ASP A 139 -0.01 -0.36 7.72
C ASP A 139 0.69 0.93 7.29
N ALA A 140 1.09 1.74 8.27
CA ALA A 140 1.84 2.98 8.06
C ALA A 140 1.09 4.05 7.24
N LEU A 141 -0.23 4.17 7.44
CA LEU A 141 -1.01 5.28 6.92
C LEU A 141 -0.72 6.56 7.72
N THR A 142 -0.54 7.65 6.99
CA THR A 142 -0.30 8.98 7.59
C THR A 142 -1.51 9.90 7.52
N ASN A 143 -2.48 9.62 6.63
CA ASN A 143 -3.69 10.41 6.55
C ASN A 143 -4.76 9.93 7.56
N SER A 144 -5.46 10.89 8.16
CA SER A 144 -6.55 10.66 9.11
C SER A 144 -7.93 10.55 8.45
N LEU A 145 -8.06 10.96 7.20
CA LEU A 145 -9.29 10.92 6.42
C LEU A 145 -9.09 9.98 5.24
N LEU A 146 -9.90 8.95 5.15
CA LEU A 146 -9.82 7.93 4.11
C LEU A 146 -10.90 8.13 3.04
N PHE A 147 -12.12 8.53 3.46
CA PHE A 147 -13.32 8.53 2.62
C PHE A 147 -13.87 9.94 2.48
N GLU A 148 -14.19 10.29 1.24
CA GLU A 148 -14.96 11.48 0.86
C GLU A 148 -16.16 11.00 0.01
N TYR A 149 -17.32 11.63 0.21
CA TYR A 149 -18.57 11.21 -0.41
C TYR A 149 -19.16 12.36 -1.23
N TYR A 150 -19.75 12.02 -2.36
CA TYR A 150 -20.31 12.98 -3.28
C TYR A 150 -21.68 12.50 -3.76
N ASP A 151 -22.57 13.46 -4.05
CA ASP A 151 -23.88 13.22 -4.62
C ASP A 151 -23.89 13.32 -6.16
N THR A 152 -25.08 13.43 -6.76
CA THR A 152 -25.27 13.55 -8.23
C THR A 152 -24.75 14.86 -8.81
N SER A 153 -24.49 15.88 -8.00
CA SER A 153 -24.00 17.19 -8.44
C SER A 153 -22.49 17.25 -8.61
N TYR A 154 -21.78 16.13 -8.43
CA TYR A 154 -20.33 16.10 -8.51
C TYR A 154 -19.81 16.34 -9.93
N GLU A 155 -19.08 17.45 -10.11
CA GLU A 155 -18.48 17.88 -11.38
C GLU A 155 -16.93 17.81 -11.39
N GLY A 156 -16.35 17.07 -10.43
CA GLY A 156 -14.88 16.93 -10.31
C GLY A 156 -14.20 17.91 -9.33
N THR A 157 -14.79 19.08 -9.08
CA THR A 157 -14.28 20.13 -8.19
C THR A 157 -15.21 20.43 -7.02
N THR A 158 -16.39 19.81 -6.99
CA THR A 158 -17.40 19.98 -5.94
C THR A 158 -16.86 19.54 -4.59
N SER A 159 -17.19 20.25 -3.52
CA SER A 159 -16.81 19.85 -2.15
C SER A 159 -17.55 18.57 -1.74
N PRO A 160 -16.89 17.70 -0.94
CA PRO A 160 -17.54 16.49 -0.42
C PRO A 160 -18.71 16.81 0.50
N LEU A 161 -19.63 15.85 0.64
CA LEU A 161 -20.74 15.92 1.57
C LEU A 161 -20.24 16.16 3.00
N SER A 162 -20.86 17.12 3.69
CA SER A 162 -20.48 17.46 5.07
C SER A 162 -21.01 16.43 6.08
N SER A 163 -20.32 16.29 7.21
CA SER A 163 -20.76 15.45 8.33
C SER A 163 -21.90 16.17 9.12
N PRO A 164 -22.95 15.44 9.55
CA PRO A 164 -23.23 14.02 9.33
C PRO A 164 -23.63 13.70 7.88
N ILE A 165 -23.02 12.66 7.31
CA ILE A 165 -23.22 12.30 5.91
C ILE A 165 -24.59 11.71 5.69
N ASN A 166 -25.37 12.31 4.78
CA ASN A 166 -26.66 11.77 4.37
C ASN A 166 -26.45 10.59 3.39
N ILE A 167 -26.55 9.36 3.92
CA ILE A 167 -26.26 8.12 3.17
C ILE A 167 -27.09 8.00 1.88
N PRO A 168 -28.39 8.27 1.83
CA PRO A 168 -29.19 8.24 0.60
C PRO A 168 -28.67 9.14 -0.53
N ASN A 169 -27.93 10.20 -0.22
CA ASN A 169 -27.39 11.13 -1.22
C ASN A 169 -26.07 10.65 -1.81
N ILE A 170 -25.42 9.63 -1.23
CA ILE A 170 -24.13 9.13 -1.73
C ILE A 170 -24.33 8.49 -3.09
N ARG A 171 -23.56 8.95 -4.08
CA ARG A 171 -23.48 8.37 -5.44
C ARG A 171 -22.05 7.98 -5.82
N LEU A 172 -21.08 8.69 -5.26
CA LEU A 172 -19.67 8.47 -5.51
C LEU A 172 -18.90 8.50 -4.18
N VAL A 173 -18.01 7.54 -4.04
CA VAL A 173 -17.07 7.44 -2.91
C VAL A 173 -15.66 7.64 -3.46
N LYS A 174 -14.93 8.61 -2.92
CA LYS A 174 -13.51 8.79 -3.18
C LYS A 174 -12.74 8.27 -1.99
N VAL A 175 -11.75 7.45 -2.26
CA VAL A 175 -10.87 6.86 -1.26
C VAL A 175 -9.47 7.36 -1.49
N THR A 176 -8.85 7.89 -0.44
CA THR A 176 -7.48 8.37 -0.48
C THR A 176 -6.69 7.71 0.65
N ILE A 177 -5.57 7.07 0.31
CA ILE A 177 -4.62 6.50 1.25
C ILE A 177 -3.24 7.11 1.02
N VAL A 178 -2.56 7.47 2.10
CA VAL A 178 -1.20 8.00 2.09
C VAL A 178 -0.34 7.09 2.94
N ILE A 179 0.64 6.45 2.33
CA ILE A 179 1.50 5.46 2.96
C ILE A 179 2.89 6.06 3.16
N ASP A 180 3.42 5.94 4.37
CA ASP A 180 4.80 6.31 4.71
C ASP A 180 5.31 5.39 5.82
N LYS A 181 6.13 4.42 5.46
CA LYS A 181 6.69 3.45 6.42
C LYS A 181 7.85 4.01 7.24
N ASP A 182 8.53 5.02 6.75
CA ASP A 182 9.66 5.63 7.44
C ASP A 182 9.69 7.14 7.22
N PRO A 183 8.95 7.92 8.04
CA PRO A 183 8.87 9.38 7.89
C PRO A 183 10.21 10.11 7.94
N ASN A 184 11.27 9.45 8.45
CA ASN A 184 12.60 10.03 8.57
C ASN A 184 13.53 9.67 7.41
N ARG A 185 13.05 8.90 6.44
CA ARG A 185 13.79 8.45 5.26
C ARG A 185 12.99 8.66 3.98
N SER A 186 13.69 8.98 2.91
CA SER A 186 13.11 8.88 1.56
C SER A 186 12.75 7.42 1.21
N PRO A 187 11.66 7.14 0.44
CA PRO A 187 10.87 8.08 -0.36
C PRO A 187 9.89 8.92 0.46
N LEU A 188 9.42 10.03 -0.14
CA LEU A 188 8.32 10.81 0.41
C LEU A 188 7.05 9.97 0.50
N PRO A 189 6.06 10.37 1.35
CA PRO A 189 4.78 9.70 1.45
C PRO A 189 4.14 9.49 0.09
N MET A 190 3.64 8.28 -0.17
CA MET A 190 2.97 7.95 -1.43
C MET A 190 1.47 8.06 -1.27
N THR A 191 0.85 8.88 -2.12
CA THR A 191 -0.60 9.07 -2.15
C THR A 191 -1.24 8.25 -3.25
N PHE A 192 -2.23 7.45 -2.88
CA PHE A 192 -3.09 6.70 -3.79
C PHE A 192 -4.52 7.16 -3.61
N SER A 193 -5.19 7.50 -4.71
CA SER A 193 -6.59 7.92 -4.68
C SER A 193 -7.37 7.26 -5.80
N THR A 194 -8.61 6.89 -5.51
CA THR A 194 -9.54 6.34 -6.48
C THR A 194 -10.95 6.84 -6.19
N GLN A 195 -11.79 6.82 -7.23
CA GLN A 195 -13.19 7.17 -7.15
C GLN A 195 -14.04 6.01 -7.66
N VAL A 196 -15.10 5.71 -6.95
CA VAL A 196 -16.02 4.63 -7.30
C VAL A 196 -17.47 5.05 -7.12
N SER A 197 -18.29 4.82 -8.14
CA SER A 197 -19.75 4.95 -8.03
C SER A 197 -20.36 3.61 -7.65
N VAL A 198 -21.31 3.64 -6.72
CA VAL A 198 -22.08 2.45 -6.34
C VAL A 198 -23.08 2.16 -7.45
N ARG A 199 -22.89 1.02 -8.14
CA ARG A 199 -23.66 0.69 -9.37
C ARG A 199 -25.18 0.69 -9.15
N ASN A 200 -25.63 0.14 -8.01
CA ASN A 200 -27.05 0.00 -7.70
C ASN A 200 -27.71 1.27 -7.16
N LEU A 201 -26.93 2.35 -6.95
CA LEU A 201 -27.43 3.66 -6.51
C LEU A 201 -27.36 4.70 -7.64
N LYS A 202 -27.04 4.29 -8.89
CA LYS A 202 -27.16 5.17 -10.03
C LYS A 202 -28.64 5.41 -10.31
N ASP A 203 -29.02 6.68 -10.35
CA ASP A 203 -30.31 7.06 -10.87
C ASP A 203 -30.31 6.69 -12.36
N ASN A 204 -31.26 5.85 -12.78
CA ASN A 204 -31.50 5.60 -14.20
C ASN A 204 -32.19 6.86 -14.76
N LEU A 205 -31.35 7.80 -15.23
CA LEU A 205 -31.80 8.93 -16.07
C LEU A 205 -31.82 8.50 -17.51
#